data_58390ad523c65870f2d16f2eb644ca9a
#
_entry.id   58390ad523c65870f2d16f2eb644ca9a
#
_cell.length_a   1.000
_cell.length_b   1.000
_cell.length_c   1.000
_cell.angle_alpha   90.00
_cell.angle_beta   90.00
_cell.angle_gamma   90.00
#
_symmetry.space_group_name_H-M   'P 1'
#
loop_
_entity.id
_entity.type
_entity.pdbx_description
1 polymer ?
#
loop_
_entity_poly.entity_id
_entity_poly.type
_entity_poly.pdbx_seq_one_letter_code
_entity_poly.pdbx_strand_id
1 'polypeptide(L)'
;MIFQQKRLTFLRQPIIILHGHIFYQEKGDDIMEWKTDIEENVRSGIVELLILQLLSEEDMYGYQIKQELRRRTSDTFVMKEGSLYGPLYRMHSRNLISSHKEQAGEKRIRNYYHIEPAGEQYLAFGKKEIDRVFRGVKELMNWQKKKK
;
A
#
# COMPACT_ATOMS: atom_id res chain seq x y z
N MET A 1 18.76 -24.66 -6.05
CA MET A 1 17.86 -25.73 -6.55
C MET A 1 16.51 -25.79 -5.83
N ILE A 2 16.04 -24.69 -5.24
CA ILE A 2 14.75 -24.63 -4.49
C ILE A 2 13.76 -23.61 -5.13
N PHE A 3 14.15 -22.90 -6.18
CA PHE A 3 13.32 -21.85 -6.81
C PHE A 3 12.43 -22.30 -7.98
N GLN A 4 12.47 -23.57 -8.39
CA GLN A 4 11.68 -24.05 -9.54
C GLN A 4 10.39 -24.78 -9.18
N GLN A 5 10.12 -25.10 -7.92
CA GLN A 5 8.92 -25.88 -7.57
C GLN A 5 7.66 -25.07 -7.23
N LYS A 6 7.75 -23.74 -7.10
CA LYS A 6 6.57 -22.90 -6.85
C LYS A 6 5.83 -22.39 -8.10
N ARG A 7 6.32 -22.71 -9.30
CA ARG A 7 5.66 -22.34 -10.56
C ARG A 7 4.70 -23.39 -11.15
N LEU A 8 4.58 -24.56 -10.52
CA LEU A 8 3.80 -25.68 -11.06
C LEU A 8 2.43 -25.93 -10.42
N THR A 9 1.99 -25.05 -9.49
CA THR A 9 0.68 -25.21 -8.85
C THR A 9 -0.44 -24.39 -9.51
N PHE A 10 -0.15 -23.71 -10.61
CA PHE A 10 -1.17 -23.11 -11.49
C PHE A 10 -1.58 -24.08 -12.59
N LEU A 11 -1.98 -25.29 -12.23
CA LEU A 11 -2.63 -26.18 -13.17
C LEU A 11 -4.05 -25.68 -13.42
N ARG A 12 -4.21 -24.89 -14.49
CA ARG A 12 -5.50 -24.60 -15.10
C ARG A 12 -6.21 -25.93 -15.32
N GLN A 13 -7.34 -26.14 -14.69
CA GLN A 13 -8.11 -27.35 -14.95
C GLN A 13 -8.76 -27.23 -16.33
N PRO A 14 -8.55 -28.19 -17.24
CA PRO A 14 -9.21 -28.17 -18.54
C PRO A 14 -10.70 -28.44 -18.34
N ILE A 15 -11.58 -27.61 -18.92
CA ILE A 15 -13.01 -27.74 -18.75
C ILE A 15 -13.68 -28.36 -19.96
N ILE A 16 -13.20 -28.09 -21.15
CA ILE A 16 -13.83 -28.61 -22.39
C ILE A 16 -12.75 -28.91 -23.39
N ILE A 17 -12.81 -30.07 -23.99
CA ILE A 17 -12.07 -30.46 -25.19
C ILE A 17 -13.07 -30.46 -26.34
N LEU A 18 -13.01 -29.47 -27.22
CA LEU A 18 -13.79 -29.41 -28.44
C LEU A 18 -12.83 -29.39 -29.64
N HIS A 19 -12.97 -30.34 -30.56
CA HIS A 19 -12.18 -30.42 -31.79
C HIS A 19 -10.65 -30.39 -31.58
N GLY A 20 -10.17 -31.05 -30.51
CA GLY A 20 -8.74 -31.15 -30.24
C GLY A 20 -8.12 -29.87 -29.61
N HIS A 21 -8.90 -28.86 -29.35
CA HIS A 21 -8.45 -27.66 -28.61
C HIS A 21 -8.85 -27.72 -27.16
N ILE A 22 -7.90 -27.46 -26.28
CA ILE A 22 -8.12 -27.38 -24.83
C ILE A 22 -8.47 -25.94 -24.49
N PHE A 23 -9.69 -25.72 -24.05
CA PHE A 23 -10.10 -24.43 -23.49
C PHE A 23 -9.94 -24.47 -21.96
N TYR A 24 -9.27 -23.47 -21.44
CA TYR A 24 -9.13 -23.27 -19.99
C TYR A 24 -10.18 -22.29 -19.52
N GLN A 25 -10.91 -22.63 -18.47
CA GLN A 25 -11.79 -21.67 -17.82
C GLN A 25 -10.91 -20.67 -17.04
N GLU A 26 -11.01 -19.41 -17.40
CA GLU A 26 -10.56 -18.35 -16.49
C GLU A 26 -11.57 -18.30 -15.35
N LYS A 27 -11.13 -18.74 -14.17
CA LYS A 27 -11.94 -18.56 -12.96
C LYS A 27 -12.07 -17.06 -12.72
N GLY A 28 -13.29 -16.58 -12.51
CA GLY A 28 -13.54 -15.20 -12.07
C GLY A 28 -12.79 -14.83 -10.78
N ASP A 29 -12.37 -15.84 -10.03
CA ASP A 29 -11.54 -15.71 -8.83
C ASP A 29 -10.13 -15.17 -9.13
N ASP A 30 -9.52 -15.51 -10.28
CA ASP A 30 -8.17 -15.06 -10.66
C ASP A 30 -8.12 -13.54 -10.88
N ILE A 31 -9.17 -12.96 -11.48
CA ILE A 31 -9.24 -11.51 -11.72
C ILE A 31 -9.39 -10.76 -10.40
N MET A 32 -10.15 -11.29 -9.44
CA MET A 32 -10.32 -10.69 -8.13
C MET A 32 -9.01 -10.73 -7.32
N GLU A 33 -8.25 -11.83 -7.42
CA GLU A 33 -6.94 -11.96 -6.79
C GLU A 33 -5.93 -10.96 -7.36
N TRP A 34 -5.82 -10.86 -8.69
CA TRP A 34 -4.91 -9.88 -9.34
C TRP A 34 -5.27 -8.43 -9.00
N LYS A 35 -6.56 -8.12 -8.91
CA LYS A 35 -7.01 -6.78 -8.51
C LYS A 35 -6.52 -6.44 -7.11
N THR A 36 -6.69 -7.36 -6.16
CA THR A 36 -6.24 -7.17 -4.78
C THR A 36 -4.72 -7.00 -4.71
N ASP A 37 -3.98 -7.85 -5.43
CA ASP A 37 -2.50 -7.80 -5.47
C ASP A 37 -1.99 -6.49 -6.05
N ILE A 38 -2.57 -6.01 -7.15
CA ILE A 38 -2.19 -4.73 -7.77
C ILE A 38 -2.47 -3.58 -6.81
N GLU A 39 -3.65 -3.57 -6.19
CA GLU A 39 -4.02 -2.54 -5.23
C GLU A 39 -3.06 -2.50 -4.03
N GLU A 40 -2.71 -3.64 -3.46
CA GLU A 40 -1.80 -3.74 -2.33
C GLU A 40 -0.37 -3.34 -2.72
N ASN A 41 0.13 -3.79 -3.86
CA ASN A 41 1.48 -3.46 -4.34
C ASN A 41 1.64 -1.96 -4.64
N VAL A 42 0.66 -1.34 -5.30
CA VAL A 42 0.71 0.10 -5.60
C VAL A 42 0.62 0.94 -4.32
N ARG A 43 -0.19 0.53 -3.34
CA ARG A 43 -0.40 1.28 -2.10
C ARG A 43 0.76 1.15 -1.11
N SER A 44 1.37 -0.02 -1.02
CA SER A 44 2.36 -0.34 0.03
C SER A 44 3.57 0.59 0.03
N GLY A 45 4.02 1.04 -1.13
CA GLY A 45 5.18 1.94 -1.27
C GLY A 45 4.91 3.40 -0.87
N ILE A 46 3.63 3.77 -0.72
CA ILE A 46 3.23 5.17 -0.52
C ILE A 46 2.69 5.41 0.89
N VAL A 47 2.16 4.37 1.53
CA VAL A 47 1.41 4.51 2.80
C VAL A 47 2.22 5.16 3.91
N GLU A 48 3.52 4.87 4.04
CA GLU A 48 4.38 5.48 5.06
C GLU A 48 4.50 7.00 4.85
N LEU A 49 4.66 7.46 3.61
CA LEU A 49 4.72 8.88 3.29
C LEU A 49 3.39 9.59 3.58
N LEU A 50 2.27 8.93 3.36
CA LEU A 50 0.96 9.49 3.69
C LEU A 50 0.75 9.59 5.20
N ILE A 51 1.20 8.60 5.97
CA ILE A 51 1.17 8.66 7.44
C ILE A 51 2.06 9.80 7.95
N LEU A 52 3.29 9.92 7.44
CA LEU A 52 4.18 11.02 7.81
C LEU A 52 3.58 12.39 7.45
N GLN A 53 2.86 12.49 6.32
CA GLN A 53 2.16 13.72 5.96
C GLN A 53 1.10 14.10 7.00
N LEU A 54 0.33 13.13 7.48
CA LEU A 54 -0.65 13.39 8.54
C LEU A 54 0.03 13.81 9.84
N LEU A 55 1.07 13.09 10.24
CA LEU A 55 1.82 13.36 11.48
C LEU A 55 2.62 14.68 11.42
N SER A 56 2.92 15.20 10.23
CA SER A 56 3.55 16.52 10.10
C SER A 56 2.61 17.69 10.45
N GLU A 57 1.31 17.43 10.54
CA GLU A 57 0.30 18.41 10.89
C GLU A 57 -0.04 18.37 12.39
N GLU A 58 -0.19 17.18 12.95
CA GLU A 58 -0.49 16.95 14.37
C GLU A 58 -0.19 15.50 14.79
N ASP A 59 0.03 15.30 16.07
CA ASP A 59 0.15 13.96 16.65
C ASP A 59 -1.18 13.23 16.57
N MET A 60 -1.16 11.98 16.13
CA MET A 60 -2.36 11.17 15.94
C MET A 60 -2.20 9.77 16.52
N TYR A 61 -3.28 9.21 17.05
CA TYR A 61 -3.34 7.80 17.42
C TYR A 61 -3.81 6.93 16.24
N GLY A 62 -3.53 5.64 16.28
CA GLY A 62 -3.69 4.75 15.13
C GLY A 62 -5.07 4.77 14.46
N TYR A 63 -6.16 4.83 15.24
CA TYR A 63 -7.50 4.91 14.67
C TYR A 63 -7.73 6.24 13.91
N GLN A 64 -7.23 7.35 14.46
CA GLN A 64 -7.32 8.67 13.81
C GLN A 64 -6.56 8.67 12.49
N ILE A 65 -5.34 8.12 12.45
CA ILE A 65 -4.56 7.97 11.22
C ILE A 65 -5.37 7.22 10.14
N LYS A 66 -5.99 6.08 10.50
CA LYS A 66 -6.81 5.32 9.54
C LYS A 66 -7.99 6.12 9.01
N GLN A 67 -8.70 6.85 9.87
CA GLN A 67 -9.83 7.69 9.46
C GLN A 67 -9.40 8.84 8.55
N GLU A 68 -8.31 9.53 8.88
CA GLU A 68 -7.81 10.65 8.10
C GLU A 68 -7.28 10.18 6.73
N LEU A 69 -6.55 9.07 6.67
CA LEU A 69 -6.14 8.45 5.40
C LEU A 69 -7.36 8.20 4.51
N ARG A 70 -8.36 7.52 5.04
CA ARG A 70 -9.57 7.21 4.31
C ARG A 70 -10.27 8.48 3.82
N ARG A 71 -10.52 9.42 4.72
CA ARG A 71 -11.27 10.65 4.43
C ARG A 71 -10.56 11.53 3.40
N ARG A 72 -9.26 11.80 3.59
CA ARG A 72 -8.49 12.72 2.74
C ARG A 72 -8.12 12.16 1.39
N THR A 73 -8.20 10.84 1.22
CA THR A 73 -7.91 10.17 -0.05
C THR A 73 -9.18 9.67 -0.76
N SER A 74 -10.35 10.10 -0.33
CA SER A 74 -11.64 9.69 -0.90
C SER A 74 -11.75 8.17 -1.04
N ASP A 75 -11.52 7.46 0.07
CA ASP A 75 -11.53 5.99 0.15
C ASP A 75 -10.46 5.26 -0.69
N THR A 76 -9.50 5.97 -1.29
CA THR A 76 -8.40 5.32 -2.05
C THR A 76 -7.46 4.54 -1.12
N PHE A 77 -7.17 5.07 0.08
CA PHE A 77 -6.34 4.42 1.08
C PHE A 77 -7.18 4.01 2.29
N VAL A 78 -7.83 2.85 2.18
CA VAL A 78 -8.56 2.21 3.28
C VAL A 78 -7.67 1.13 3.88
N MET A 79 -7.29 1.28 5.14
CA MET A 79 -6.46 0.32 5.85
C MET A 79 -7.32 -0.70 6.60
N LYS A 80 -7.08 -1.97 6.37
CA LYS A 80 -7.69 -3.08 7.12
C LYS A 80 -7.27 -3.04 8.60
N GLU A 81 -8.01 -3.74 9.44
CA GLU A 81 -7.64 -3.90 10.85
C GLU A 81 -6.26 -4.58 10.94
N GLY A 82 -5.39 -4.02 11.77
CA GLY A 82 -4.02 -4.52 11.95
C GLY A 82 -2.99 -4.12 10.89
N SER A 83 -3.39 -3.69 9.68
CA SER A 83 -2.45 -3.36 8.60
C SER A 83 -1.63 -2.08 8.83
N LEU A 84 -2.07 -1.22 9.75
CA LEU A 84 -1.35 0.02 10.12
C LEU A 84 -0.08 -0.23 10.93
N TYR A 85 -0.07 -1.30 11.73
CA TYR A 85 1.03 -1.53 12.68
C TYR A 85 2.36 -1.83 12.00
N GLY A 86 2.35 -2.51 10.86
CA GLY A 86 3.55 -2.77 10.08
C GLY A 86 4.28 -1.50 9.64
N PRO A 87 3.63 -0.58 8.92
CA PRO A 87 4.20 0.73 8.59
C PRO A 87 4.68 1.52 9.81
N LEU A 88 3.87 1.61 10.87
CA LEU A 88 4.26 2.33 12.10
C LEU A 88 5.50 1.73 12.76
N TYR A 89 5.59 0.41 12.82
CA TYR A 89 6.76 -0.27 13.37
C TYR A 89 8.03 0.02 12.56
N ARG A 90 7.96 -0.05 11.22
CA ARG A 90 9.11 0.25 10.36
C ARG A 90 9.56 1.71 10.47
N MET A 91 8.63 2.65 10.51
CA MET A 91 8.96 4.07 10.69
C MET A 91 9.58 4.33 12.07
N HIS A 92 9.03 3.72 13.12
CA HIS A 92 9.56 3.83 14.47
C HIS A 92 10.97 3.25 14.58
N SER A 93 11.23 2.05 14.02
CA SER A 93 12.55 1.41 14.03
C SER A 93 13.63 2.19 13.26
N ARG A 94 13.19 3.07 12.34
CA ARG A 94 14.06 3.97 11.57
C ARG A 94 14.16 5.38 12.19
N ASN A 95 13.60 5.60 13.37
CA ASN A 95 13.53 6.89 14.05
C ASN A 95 12.86 8.00 13.23
N LEU A 96 11.93 7.65 12.34
CA LEU A 96 11.16 8.62 11.58
C LEU A 96 9.97 9.16 12.39
N ILE A 97 9.49 8.36 13.34
CA ILE A 97 8.43 8.70 14.29
C ILE A 97 8.80 8.22 15.68
N SER A 98 8.24 8.86 16.69
CA SER A 98 8.18 8.38 18.08
C SER A 98 6.75 8.11 18.49
N SER A 99 6.55 7.58 19.69
CA SER A 99 5.22 7.40 20.24
C SER A 99 5.20 7.67 21.75
N HIS A 100 4.07 8.20 22.24
CA HIS A 100 3.83 8.43 23.63
C HIS A 100 2.39 8.02 24.00
N LYS A 101 2.17 7.72 25.27
CA LYS A 101 0.87 7.33 25.76
C LYS A 101 0.19 8.53 26.39
N GLU A 102 -1.07 8.75 26.01
CA GLU A 102 -1.92 9.76 26.63
C GLU A 102 -3.21 9.14 27.17
N GLN A 103 -3.68 9.68 28.28
CA GLN A 103 -4.96 9.30 28.82
C GLN A 103 -6.08 9.97 28.03
N ALA A 104 -6.94 9.18 27.41
CA ALA A 104 -8.10 9.64 26.67
C ALA A 104 -9.39 9.30 27.44
N GLY A 105 -9.82 10.21 28.32
CA GLY A 105 -10.93 9.98 29.23
C GLY A 105 -10.53 9.17 30.46
N GLU A 106 -11.50 8.75 31.29
CA GLU A 106 -11.23 8.15 32.60
C GLU A 106 -10.55 6.76 32.55
N LYS A 107 -10.74 5.99 31.49
CA LYS A 107 -10.33 4.57 31.42
C LYS A 107 -9.57 4.15 30.16
N ARG A 108 -9.26 5.05 29.25
CA ARG A 108 -8.59 4.71 27.99
C ARG A 108 -7.22 5.36 27.90
N ILE A 109 -6.21 4.55 27.61
CA ILE A 109 -4.88 5.02 27.23
C ILE A 109 -4.77 4.84 25.73
N ARG A 110 -4.36 5.89 25.01
CA ARG A 110 -4.08 5.88 23.58
C ARG A 110 -2.61 6.08 23.35
N ASN A 111 -2.07 5.40 22.32
CA ASN A 111 -0.72 5.61 21.85
C ASN A 111 -0.74 6.59 20.70
N TYR A 112 -0.21 7.79 20.93
CA TYR A 112 -0.05 8.84 19.91
C TYR A 112 1.30 8.71 19.23
N TYR A 113 1.34 9.00 17.97
CA TYR A 113 2.54 8.99 17.14
C TYR A 113 2.90 10.43 16.76
N HIS A 114 4.17 10.72 16.82
CA HIS A 114 4.77 12.02 16.53
C HIS A 114 5.80 11.88 15.42
N ILE A 115 5.86 12.81 14.47
CA ILE A 115 6.92 12.83 13.45
C ILE A 115 8.20 13.39 14.03
N GLU A 116 9.31 12.71 13.84
CA GLU A 116 10.63 13.16 14.24
C GLU A 116 11.30 13.99 13.13
N PRO A 117 12.34 14.79 13.43
CA PRO A 117 13.06 15.57 12.40
C PRO A 117 13.57 14.73 11.22
N ALA A 118 13.99 13.49 11.47
CA ALA A 118 14.35 12.55 10.40
C ALA A 118 13.14 12.16 9.54
N GLY A 119 11.96 12.06 10.14
CA GLY A 119 10.69 11.81 9.43
C GLY A 119 10.29 12.97 8.52
N GLU A 120 10.47 14.21 8.98
CA GLU A 120 10.23 15.40 8.17
C GLU A 120 11.13 15.46 6.93
N GLN A 121 12.42 15.18 7.11
CA GLN A 121 13.37 15.10 6.00
C GLN A 121 13.02 13.98 5.00
N TYR A 122 12.66 12.81 5.53
CA TYR A 122 12.21 11.67 4.71
C TYR A 122 10.94 12.01 3.93
N LEU A 123 9.98 12.67 4.56
CA LEU A 123 8.75 13.12 3.91
C LEU A 123 9.04 14.13 2.78
N ALA A 124 9.89 15.12 3.05
CA ALA A 124 10.25 16.15 2.05
C ALA A 124 10.91 15.53 0.81
N PHE A 125 11.81 14.55 1.00
CA PHE A 125 12.42 13.79 -0.09
C PHE A 125 11.39 12.91 -0.80
N GLY A 126 10.56 12.20 -0.04
CA GLY A 126 9.55 11.29 -0.57
C GLY A 126 8.50 11.98 -1.45
N LYS A 127 8.09 13.22 -1.11
CA LYS A 127 7.19 14.02 -1.95
C LYS A 127 7.77 14.27 -3.35
N LYS A 128 9.03 14.65 -3.42
CA LYS A 128 9.71 14.87 -4.71
C LYS A 128 9.83 13.57 -5.52
N GLU A 129 10.11 12.47 -4.86
CA GLU A 129 10.24 11.17 -5.50
C GLU A 129 8.90 10.65 -6.02
N ILE A 130 7.81 10.80 -5.26
CA ILE A 130 6.45 10.47 -5.73
C ILE A 130 6.13 11.24 -7.01
N ASP A 131 6.35 12.56 -7.03
CA ASP A 131 6.06 13.38 -8.21
C ASP A 131 6.87 12.92 -9.42
N ARG A 132 8.14 12.57 -9.22
CA ARG A 132 9.02 12.05 -10.26
C ARG A 132 8.52 10.72 -10.82
N VAL A 133 8.20 9.79 -9.93
CA VAL A 133 7.74 8.43 -10.30
C VAL A 133 6.39 8.49 -11.01
N PHE A 134 5.42 9.23 -10.48
CA PHE A 134 4.10 9.36 -11.11
C PHE A 134 4.17 10.03 -12.49
N ARG A 135 5.07 10.97 -12.67
CA ARG A 135 5.31 11.58 -13.99
C ARG A 135 5.81 10.54 -14.97
N GLY A 136 6.85 9.79 -14.61
CA GLY A 136 7.38 8.71 -15.47
C GLY A 136 6.35 7.63 -15.80
N VAL A 137 5.53 7.23 -14.80
CA VAL A 137 4.43 6.28 -15.01
C VAL A 137 3.42 6.83 -16.03
N LYS A 138 2.98 8.09 -15.85
CA LYS A 138 2.04 8.71 -16.80
C LYS A 138 2.61 8.84 -18.19
N GLU A 139 3.88 9.21 -18.33
CA GLU A 139 4.57 9.28 -19.62
C GLU A 139 4.57 7.93 -20.33
N LEU A 140 4.92 6.86 -19.61
CA LEU A 140 4.92 5.51 -20.18
C LEU A 140 3.52 5.01 -20.53
N MET A 141 2.55 5.16 -19.62
CA MET A 141 1.18 4.69 -19.83
C MET A 141 0.46 5.42 -20.97
N ASN A 142 0.82 6.68 -21.22
CA ASN A 142 0.28 7.48 -22.32
C ASN A 142 1.14 7.41 -23.59
N TRP A 143 2.19 6.59 -23.59
CA TRP A 143 3.07 6.43 -24.73
C TRP A 143 2.31 5.78 -25.88
N GLN A 144 2.15 6.52 -26.97
CA GLN A 144 1.66 5.97 -28.24
C GLN A 144 2.84 5.70 -29.18
N LYS A 145 3.05 4.43 -29.52
CA LYS A 145 4.04 4.06 -30.52
C LYS A 145 3.65 4.72 -31.85
N LYS A 146 4.43 5.69 -32.32
CA LYS A 146 4.20 6.26 -33.64
C LYS A 146 4.27 5.11 -34.67
N LYS A 147 3.16 4.84 -35.35
CA LYS A 147 3.16 3.92 -36.49
C LYS A 147 4.13 4.50 -37.53
N LYS A 148 5.16 3.71 -37.85
CA LYS A 148 6.04 4.00 -38.99
C LYS A 148 5.26 3.80 -40.28
#